data_5eefdc190df7cc3e1f522768857a7206
#
_entry.id   5eefdc190df7cc3e1f522768857a7206
#
_cell.length_a   1.000
_cell.length_b   1.000
_cell.length_c   1.000
_cell.angle_alpha   90.00
_cell.angle_beta   90.00
_cell.angle_gamma   90.00
#
_symmetry.space_group_name_H-M   'P 1'
#
loop_
_entity.id
_entity.type
_entity.pdbx_description
1 polymer ?
#
loop_
_entity_poly.entity_id
_entity_poly.type
_entity_poly.pdbx_seq_one_letter_code
_entity_poly.pdbx_strand_id
1 'polypeptide(L)'
;YRSLWTNLQFAIDTYGINPGEQIVCMLPMAHMYGLAFEFIYQFVNGTHIHFLSRTPSPKIIAAAFATVKPDLIITVPLVIEKIIKKKVFPTIEKPHMKLLMNIPIINDKIRESIRQKVIDAFGGKFKELIIGGAALNKEVELFLRSIRFPYTVGYGMTECGPLLTYDNWKTFRQSSCGKAVPRVELRIDSGDPQHIVGEILAKGICVMTGYYKNPEATAAAIDRDGWLHTGDMGIIDQDGYLFIKGRCKNMILSSNGQNIYPEEI
;
A
#
# COMPACT_ATOMS: atom_id res chain seq x y z
N TYR A 1 4.44 -17.26 -13.84
CA TYR A 1 4.06 -18.08 -12.68
C TYR A 1 5.00 -17.86 -11.49
N ARG A 2 6.32 -17.83 -11.70
CA ARG A 2 7.33 -17.68 -10.63
C ARG A 2 7.10 -16.42 -9.78
N SER A 3 6.83 -15.28 -10.40
CA SER A 3 6.56 -14.01 -9.72
C SER A 3 5.30 -14.10 -8.84
N LEU A 4 4.21 -14.64 -9.36
CA LEU A 4 2.98 -14.87 -8.61
C LEU A 4 3.19 -15.81 -7.43
N TRP A 5 3.89 -16.93 -7.65
CA TRP A 5 4.15 -17.90 -6.59
C TRP A 5 4.96 -17.29 -5.43
N THR A 6 5.98 -16.48 -5.74
CA THR A 6 6.80 -15.83 -4.72
C THR A 6 5.99 -14.85 -3.86
N ASN A 7 5.10 -14.08 -4.51
CA ASN A 7 4.19 -13.17 -3.81
C ASN A 7 3.16 -13.92 -2.96
N LEU A 8 2.65 -15.03 -3.48
CA LEU A 8 1.72 -15.90 -2.76
C LEU A 8 2.37 -16.49 -1.50
N GLN A 9 3.58 -17.05 -1.63
CA GLN A 9 4.30 -17.59 -0.49
C GLN A 9 4.57 -16.54 0.58
N PHE A 10 4.98 -15.33 0.17
CA PHE A 10 5.13 -14.20 1.09
C PHE A 10 3.83 -13.89 1.84
N ALA A 11 2.70 -13.84 1.13
CA ALA A 11 1.41 -13.52 1.74
C ALA A 11 0.96 -14.62 2.75
N ILE A 12 1.18 -15.90 2.42
CA ILE A 12 0.91 -17.03 3.32
C ILE A 12 1.74 -16.89 4.61
N ASP A 13 3.02 -16.57 4.48
CA ASP A 13 3.94 -16.48 5.62
C ASP A 13 3.70 -15.24 6.49
N THR A 14 3.01 -14.19 5.94
CA THR A 14 3.00 -12.86 6.56
C THR A 14 1.62 -12.37 6.99
N TYR A 15 0.57 -12.52 6.17
CA TYR A 15 -0.72 -11.86 6.43
C TYR A 15 -1.58 -12.57 7.50
N GLY A 16 -1.27 -13.80 7.87
CA GLY A 16 -1.89 -14.51 8.99
C GLY A 16 -3.41 -14.73 8.83
N ILE A 17 -3.88 -14.89 7.58
CA ILE A 17 -5.26 -15.26 7.29
C ILE A 17 -5.42 -16.77 7.40
N ASN A 18 -6.53 -17.21 8.01
CA ASN A 18 -6.82 -18.62 8.21
C ASN A 18 -7.92 -19.09 7.26
N PRO A 19 -7.99 -20.41 6.97
CA PRO A 19 -9.10 -20.99 6.22
C PRO A 19 -10.46 -20.64 6.85
N GLY A 20 -11.44 -20.28 6.02
CA GLY A 20 -12.78 -19.89 6.46
C GLY A 20 -12.94 -18.41 6.86
N GLU A 21 -11.83 -17.65 7.00
CA GLU A 21 -11.92 -16.20 7.20
C GLU A 21 -12.46 -15.49 5.95
N GLN A 22 -12.96 -14.27 6.12
CA GLN A 22 -13.75 -13.55 5.12
C GLN A 22 -12.93 -12.46 4.46
N ILE A 23 -13.07 -12.31 3.15
CA ILE A 23 -12.53 -11.16 2.40
C ILE A 23 -13.56 -10.64 1.40
N VAL A 24 -13.51 -9.32 1.14
CA VAL A 24 -14.25 -8.69 0.04
C VAL A 24 -13.30 -8.43 -1.11
N CYS A 25 -13.51 -9.09 -2.25
CA CYS A 25 -12.78 -8.85 -3.48
C CYS A 25 -13.40 -7.64 -4.20
N MET A 26 -12.69 -6.53 -4.21
CA MET A 26 -13.18 -5.25 -4.74
C MET A 26 -12.25 -4.62 -5.79
N LEU A 27 -11.02 -5.10 -5.89
CA LEU A 27 -10.06 -4.65 -6.88
C LEU A 27 -10.28 -5.40 -8.22
N PRO A 28 -9.98 -4.77 -9.37
CA PRO A 28 -10.07 -5.46 -10.65
C PRO A 28 -9.12 -6.66 -10.71
N MET A 29 -9.65 -7.85 -10.99
CA MET A 29 -8.82 -9.07 -11.16
C MET A 29 -7.96 -9.05 -12.43
N ALA A 30 -8.23 -8.16 -13.36
CA ALA A 30 -7.33 -7.89 -14.49
C ALA A 30 -6.06 -7.15 -14.07
N HIS A 31 -6.04 -6.56 -12.88
CA HIS A 31 -4.88 -5.90 -12.31
C HIS A 31 -4.13 -6.86 -11.38
N MET A 32 -2.80 -6.88 -11.48
CA MET A 32 -1.93 -7.83 -10.75
C MET A 32 -2.16 -7.83 -9.24
N TYR A 33 -2.42 -6.66 -8.65
CA TYR A 33 -2.64 -6.51 -7.21
C TYR A 33 -3.92 -7.23 -6.74
N GLY A 34 -5.04 -7.01 -7.44
CA GLY A 34 -6.29 -7.73 -7.16
C GLY A 34 -6.17 -9.22 -7.43
N LEU A 35 -5.61 -9.60 -8.58
CA LEU A 35 -5.42 -11.01 -8.96
C LEU A 35 -4.59 -11.77 -7.92
N ALA A 36 -3.43 -11.24 -7.54
CA ALA A 36 -2.51 -11.94 -6.64
C ALA A 36 -3.07 -12.05 -5.21
N PHE A 37 -3.57 -10.96 -4.63
CA PHE A 37 -3.83 -10.89 -3.20
C PHE A 37 -5.32 -10.97 -2.80
N GLU A 38 -6.26 -10.51 -3.64
CA GLU A 38 -7.70 -10.69 -3.35
C GLU A 38 -8.27 -11.98 -3.94
N PHE A 39 -7.59 -12.61 -4.90
CA PHE A 39 -8.08 -13.85 -5.50
C PHE A 39 -7.15 -15.03 -5.27
N ILE A 40 -5.96 -15.08 -5.88
CA ILE A 40 -5.12 -16.31 -5.84
C ILE A 40 -4.70 -16.65 -4.40
N TYR A 41 -4.21 -15.65 -3.65
CA TYR A 41 -3.81 -15.85 -2.25
C TYR A 41 -4.99 -16.36 -1.40
N GLN A 42 -6.13 -15.74 -1.53
CA GLN A 42 -7.32 -16.09 -0.75
C GLN A 42 -7.83 -17.49 -1.11
N PHE A 43 -7.86 -17.79 -2.41
CA PHE A 43 -8.30 -19.11 -2.89
C PHE A 43 -7.41 -20.25 -2.36
N VAL A 44 -6.08 -20.08 -2.46
CA VAL A 44 -5.12 -21.09 -1.97
C VAL A 44 -5.18 -21.25 -0.46
N ASN A 45 -5.47 -20.16 0.26
CA ASN A 45 -5.55 -20.16 1.72
C ASN A 45 -6.91 -20.64 2.26
N GLY A 46 -7.87 -20.95 1.40
CA GLY A 46 -9.19 -21.48 1.81
C GLY A 46 -10.10 -20.45 2.47
N THR A 47 -9.95 -19.16 2.14
CA THR A 47 -10.82 -18.10 2.66
C THR A 47 -12.15 -18.02 1.91
N HIS A 48 -13.16 -17.41 2.51
CA HIS A 48 -14.41 -17.06 1.83
C HIS A 48 -14.24 -15.74 1.07
N ILE A 49 -14.22 -15.80 -0.26
CA ILE A 49 -14.08 -14.65 -1.13
C ILE A 49 -15.46 -14.13 -1.54
N HIS A 50 -15.79 -12.92 -1.12
CA HIS A 50 -17.03 -12.24 -1.48
C HIS A 50 -16.77 -11.26 -2.63
N PHE A 51 -17.20 -11.63 -3.84
CA PHE A 51 -17.09 -10.78 -5.01
C PHE A 51 -18.20 -9.72 -5.03
N LEU A 52 -17.82 -8.47 -5.31
CA LEU A 52 -18.82 -7.43 -5.53
C LEU A 52 -19.51 -7.63 -6.89
N SER A 53 -20.83 -7.74 -6.87
CA SER A 53 -21.66 -7.88 -8.09
C SER A 53 -21.87 -6.57 -8.85
N ARG A 54 -21.43 -5.44 -8.29
CA ARG A 54 -21.58 -4.09 -8.85
C ARG A 54 -20.24 -3.37 -8.87
N THR A 55 -20.09 -2.39 -9.74
CA THR A 55 -18.90 -1.53 -9.79
C THR A 55 -18.59 -0.95 -8.41
N PRO A 56 -17.37 -1.14 -7.89
CA PRO A 56 -16.98 -0.66 -6.59
C PRO A 56 -17.19 0.85 -6.44
N SER A 57 -17.95 1.24 -5.43
CA SER A 57 -18.12 2.61 -5.01
C SER A 57 -18.03 2.67 -3.49
N PRO A 58 -17.70 3.81 -2.86
CA PRO A 58 -17.60 3.91 -1.41
C PRO A 58 -18.86 3.43 -0.66
N LYS A 59 -20.05 3.64 -1.24
CA LYS A 59 -21.32 3.17 -0.67
C LYS A 59 -21.47 1.65 -0.75
N ILE A 60 -21.14 1.05 -1.90
CA ILE A 60 -21.22 -0.40 -2.13
C ILE A 60 -20.18 -1.12 -1.27
N ILE A 61 -18.95 -0.61 -1.22
CA ILE A 61 -17.87 -1.18 -0.40
C ILE A 61 -18.23 -1.12 1.09
N ALA A 62 -18.73 0.02 1.59
CA ALA A 62 -19.14 0.14 2.98
C ALA A 62 -20.30 -0.81 3.34
N ALA A 63 -21.26 -1.03 2.44
CA ALA A 63 -22.34 -1.99 2.63
C ALA A 63 -21.81 -3.44 2.67
N ALA A 64 -20.89 -3.79 1.77
CA ALA A 64 -20.24 -5.09 1.76
C ALA A 64 -19.44 -5.34 3.05
N PHE A 65 -18.67 -4.37 3.51
CA PHE A 65 -17.91 -4.47 4.75
C PHE A 65 -18.83 -4.66 5.98
N ALA A 66 -19.94 -3.93 6.04
CA ALA A 66 -20.90 -4.07 7.13
C ALA A 66 -21.54 -5.47 7.18
N THR A 67 -21.77 -6.10 6.02
CA THR A 67 -22.37 -7.42 5.90
C THR A 67 -21.36 -8.54 6.10
N VAL A 68 -20.22 -8.47 5.39
CA VAL A 68 -19.19 -9.53 5.35
C VAL A 68 -18.30 -9.50 6.58
N LYS A 69 -17.97 -8.29 7.08
CA LYS A 69 -17.01 -8.09 8.17
C LYS A 69 -15.68 -8.78 7.87
N PRO A 70 -14.94 -8.30 6.86
CA PRO A 70 -13.73 -8.96 6.39
C PRO A 70 -12.65 -9.05 7.48
N ASP A 71 -11.83 -10.10 7.41
CA ASP A 71 -10.71 -10.33 8.34
C ASP A 71 -9.41 -9.68 7.86
N LEU A 72 -9.29 -9.44 6.55
CA LEU A 72 -8.21 -8.68 5.92
C LEU A 72 -8.82 -7.75 4.86
N ILE A 73 -8.28 -6.54 4.74
CA ILE A 73 -8.71 -5.59 3.72
C ILE A 73 -7.50 -5.23 2.85
N ILE A 74 -7.63 -5.46 1.55
CA ILE A 74 -6.65 -5.08 0.54
C ILE A 74 -7.30 -3.99 -0.30
N THR A 75 -6.66 -2.83 -0.43
CA THR A 75 -7.32 -1.67 -1.03
C THR A 75 -6.34 -0.71 -1.71
N VAL A 76 -6.90 0.31 -2.35
CA VAL A 76 -6.16 1.44 -2.91
C VAL A 76 -6.46 2.72 -2.13
N PRO A 77 -5.56 3.73 -2.12
CA PRO A 77 -5.72 4.95 -1.34
C PRO A 77 -7.07 5.63 -1.51
N LEU A 78 -7.56 5.71 -2.75
CA LEU A 78 -8.82 6.39 -3.08
C LEU A 78 -10.03 5.91 -2.26
N VAL A 79 -10.07 4.63 -1.90
CA VAL A 79 -11.18 4.05 -1.13
C VAL A 79 -11.15 4.57 0.30
N ILE A 80 -10.00 4.43 0.98
CA ILE A 80 -9.87 4.85 2.38
C ILE A 80 -9.95 6.37 2.51
N GLU A 81 -9.32 7.12 1.61
CA GLU A 81 -9.36 8.58 1.59
C GLU A 81 -10.79 9.11 1.48
N LYS A 82 -11.60 8.54 0.58
CA LYS A 82 -13.01 8.93 0.45
C LYS A 82 -13.82 8.63 1.71
N ILE A 83 -13.57 7.51 2.38
CA ILE A 83 -14.25 7.18 3.63
C ILE A 83 -13.85 8.15 4.73
N ILE A 84 -12.56 8.37 4.92
CA ILE A 84 -12.04 9.28 5.96
C ILE A 84 -12.51 10.72 5.72
N LYS A 85 -12.27 11.27 4.53
CA LYS A 85 -12.62 12.66 4.21
C LYS A 85 -14.13 12.94 4.26
N LYS A 86 -14.97 11.97 3.85
CA LYS A 86 -16.43 12.18 3.83
C LYS A 86 -17.15 11.85 5.12
N LYS A 87 -16.68 10.87 5.89
CA LYS A 87 -17.39 10.39 7.08
C LYS A 87 -16.74 10.78 8.40
N VAL A 88 -15.41 10.89 8.42
CA VAL A 88 -14.66 11.07 9.66
C VAL A 88 -14.29 12.53 9.87
N PHE A 89 -13.63 13.18 8.91
CA PHE A 89 -13.18 14.56 9.05
C PHE A 89 -14.30 15.55 9.42
N PRO A 90 -15.49 15.53 8.80
CA PRO A 90 -16.57 16.43 9.19
C PRO A 90 -17.03 16.30 10.65
N THR A 91 -16.75 15.14 11.26
CA THR A 91 -17.09 14.91 12.67
C THR A 91 -16.03 15.44 13.62
N ILE A 92 -14.74 15.22 13.30
CA ILE A 92 -13.62 15.62 14.17
C ILE A 92 -13.25 17.10 14.02
N GLU A 93 -13.57 17.72 12.90
CA GLU A 93 -13.31 19.13 12.64
C GLU A 93 -14.26 20.09 13.38
N LYS A 94 -15.31 19.57 14.02
CA LYS A 94 -16.21 20.40 14.82
C LYS A 94 -15.44 21.10 15.95
N PRO A 95 -15.71 22.38 16.23
CA PRO A 95 -14.94 23.18 17.20
C PRO A 95 -14.81 22.54 18.58
N HIS A 96 -15.91 21.93 19.09
CA HIS A 96 -15.89 21.24 20.38
C HIS A 96 -15.03 19.99 20.38
N MET A 97 -14.93 19.26 19.25
CA MET A 97 -14.05 18.09 19.12
C MET A 97 -12.58 18.50 19.10
N LYS A 98 -12.24 19.56 18.36
CA LYS A 98 -10.87 20.13 18.37
C LYS A 98 -10.44 20.56 19.77
N LEU A 99 -11.34 21.19 20.53
CA LEU A 99 -11.06 21.62 21.92
C LEU A 99 -10.80 20.39 22.81
N LEU A 100 -11.64 19.37 22.74
CA LEU A 100 -11.48 18.13 23.54
C LEU A 100 -10.20 17.36 23.19
N MET A 101 -9.79 17.34 21.93
CA MET A 101 -8.54 16.69 21.49
C MET A 101 -7.28 17.38 21.99
N ASN A 102 -7.35 18.63 22.48
CA ASN A 102 -6.22 19.33 23.07
C ASN A 102 -5.98 19.00 24.56
N ILE A 103 -6.89 18.25 25.21
CA ILE A 103 -6.76 17.83 26.60
C ILE A 103 -6.10 16.45 26.66
N PRO A 104 -4.87 16.26 27.20
CA PRO A 104 -4.09 15.03 27.06
C PRO A 104 -4.82 13.74 27.48
N ILE A 105 -5.43 13.71 28.66
CA ILE A 105 -6.12 12.52 29.21
C ILE A 105 -7.41 12.21 28.45
N ILE A 106 -8.14 13.23 28.01
CA ILE A 106 -9.38 13.08 27.24
C ILE A 106 -9.07 12.71 25.79
N ASN A 107 -7.94 13.17 25.28
CA ASN A 107 -7.46 12.92 23.92
C ASN A 107 -7.32 11.41 23.65
N ASP A 108 -6.71 10.63 24.55
CA ASP A 108 -6.50 9.20 24.32
C ASP A 108 -7.83 8.42 24.24
N LYS A 109 -8.80 8.73 25.11
CA LYS A 109 -10.15 8.13 25.06
C LYS A 109 -10.92 8.52 23.81
N ILE A 110 -10.79 9.78 23.38
CA ILE A 110 -11.43 10.26 22.15
C ILE A 110 -10.81 9.60 20.93
N ARG A 111 -9.48 9.52 20.86
CA ARG A 111 -8.75 8.85 19.78
C ARG A 111 -9.16 7.38 19.67
N GLU A 112 -9.25 6.67 20.79
CA GLU A 112 -9.71 5.29 20.83
C GLU A 112 -11.16 5.16 20.33
N SER A 113 -12.06 6.04 20.75
CA SER A 113 -13.45 6.08 20.27
C SER A 113 -13.51 6.37 18.76
N ILE A 114 -12.69 7.29 18.26
CA ILE A 114 -12.60 7.60 16.81
C ILE A 114 -12.02 6.39 16.08
N ARG A 115 -10.94 5.78 16.58
CA ARG A 115 -10.34 4.56 16.00
C ARG A 115 -11.39 3.48 15.85
N GLN A 116 -12.17 3.19 16.90
CA GLN A 116 -13.21 2.17 16.86
C GLN A 116 -14.28 2.49 15.82
N LYS A 117 -14.75 3.72 15.75
CA LYS A 117 -15.74 4.14 14.73
C LYS A 117 -15.21 3.99 13.31
N VAL A 118 -13.91 4.26 13.10
CA VAL A 118 -13.29 4.05 11.78
C VAL A 118 -13.19 2.55 11.49
N ILE A 119 -12.75 1.74 12.46
CA ILE A 119 -12.70 0.28 12.34
C ILE A 119 -14.08 -0.29 12.03
N ASP A 120 -15.12 0.16 12.72
CA ASP A 120 -16.51 -0.27 12.51
C ASP A 120 -17.02 0.07 11.09
N ALA A 121 -16.59 1.20 10.52
CA ALA A 121 -16.92 1.58 9.15
C ALA A 121 -16.31 0.63 8.10
N PHE A 122 -15.29 -0.13 8.49
CA PHE A 122 -14.63 -1.18 7.69
C PHE A 122 -15.03 -2.60 8.09
N GLY A 123 -16.13 -2.78 8.83
CA GLY A 123 -16.66 -4.09 9.22
C GLY A 123 -16.30 -4.55 10.63
N GLY A 124 -15.43 -3.85 11.33
CA GLY A 124 -15.24 -3.97 12.79
C GLY A 124 -14.27 -5.04 13.26
N LYS A 125 -13.74 -5.94 12.38
CA LYS A 125 -12.94 -7.08 12.86
C LYS A 125 -11.64 -7.38 12.10
N PHE A 126 -11.32 -6.62 11.05
CA PHE A 126 -10.13 -6.91 10.25
C PHE A 126 -8.83 -6.78 11.06
N LYS A 127 -7.86 -7.61 10.74
CA LYS A 127 -6.54 -7.66 11.39
C LYS A 127 -5.64 -6.53 10.90
N GLU A 128 -5.71 -6.24 9.60
CA GLU A 128 -4.89 -5.24 8.93
C GLU A 128 -5.58 -4.73 7.65
N LEU A 129 -5.30 -3.48 7.30
CA LEU A 129 -5.71 -2.86 6.05
C LEU A 129 -4.44 -2.55 5.23
N ILE A 130 -4.27 -3.24 4.10
CA ILE A 130 -3.11 -3.12 3.22
C ILE A 130 -3.47 -2.20 2.06
N ILE A 131 -2.70 -1.14 1.89
CA ILE A 131 -2.89 -0.13 0.87
C ILE A 131 -1.77 -0.27 -0.16
N GLY A 132 -2.13 -0.34 -1.44
CA GLY A 132 -1.17 -0.41 -2.53
C GLY A 132 -1.64 0.31 -3.79
N GLY A 133 -0.78 0.37 -4.80
CA GLY A 133 -1.09 0.86 -6.13
C GLY A 133 -0.97 2.38 -6.34
N ALA A 134 -0.88 3.19 -5.29
CA ALA A 134 -0.61 4.62 -5.35
C ALA A 134 -0.16 5.16 -3.98
N ALA A 135 0.36 6.39 -3.95
CA ALA A 135 0.69 7.08 -2.71
C ALA A 135 -0.57 7.41 -1.90
N LEU A 136 -0.50 7.21 -0.58
CA LEU A 136 -1.56 7.61 0.35
C LEU A 136 -1.46 9.11 0.61
N ASN A 137 -2.61 9.80 0.62
CA ASN A 137 -2.67 11.23 0.95
C ASN A 137 -2.09 11.49 2.34
N LYS A 138 -1.16 12.42 2.43
CA LYS A 138 -0.37 12.72 3.64
C LYS A 138 -1.24 13.10 4.85
N GLU A 139 -2.29 13.89 4.63
CA GLU A 139 -3.22 14.28 5.71
C GLU A 139 -3.99 13.08 6.27
N VAL A 140 -4.45 12.19 5.38
CA VAL A 140 -5.14 10.97 5.76
C VAL A 140 -4.19 10.02 6.50
N GLU A 141 -2.96 9.89 6.03
CA GLU A 141 -1.95 9.06 6.69
C GLU A 141 -1.64 9.56 8.11
N LEU A 142 -1.39 10.88 8.27
CA LEU A 142 -1.18 11.49 9.58
C LEU A 142 -2.35 11.22 10.53
N PHE A 143 -3.57 11.34 10.03
CA PHE A 143 -4.76 11.05 10.81
C PHE A 143 -4.81 9.58 11.25
N LEU A 144 -4.65 8.63 10.32
CA LEU A 144 -4.67 7.18 10.63
C LEU A 144 -3.61 6.81 11.67
N ARG A 145 -2.41 7.37 11.55
CA ARG A 145 -1.33 7.21 12.54
C ARG A 145 -1.73 7.77 13.90
N SER A 146 -2.34 8.95 13.94
CA SER A 146 -2.73 9.62 15.18
C SER A 146 -3.71 8.80 16.03
N ILE A 147 -4.55 7.98 15.38
CA ILE A 147 -5.53 7.09 16.02
C ILE A 147 -5.03 5.65 16.12
N ARG A 148 -3.78 5.36 15.75
CA ARG A 148 -3.19 4.00 15.73
C ARG A 148 -4.05 3.00 14.93
N PHE A 149 -4.55 3.43 13.76
CA PHE A 149 -5.34 2.57 12.89
C PHE A 149 -4.46 1.46 12.29
N PRO A 150 -4.92 0.21 12.18
CA PRO A 150 -4.13 -0.92 11.70
C PRO A 150 -4.01 -0.92 10.16
N TYR A 151 -3.16 -0.07 9.62
CA TYR A 151 -2.89 0.00 8.17
C TYR A 151 -1.40 -0.12 7.87
N THR A 152 -1.11 -0.54 6.65
CA THR A 152 0.22 -0.48 6.04
C THR A 152 0.13 -0.05 4.59
N VAL A 153 1.24 0.44 4.04
CA VAL A 153 1.37 0.76 2.62
C VAL A 153 2.46 -0.12 2.02
N GLY A 154 2.12 -0.87 0.99
CA GLY A 154 3.06 -1.65 0.20
C GLY A 154 3.34 -1.00 -1.15
N TYR A 155 4.50 -1.29 -1.71
CA TYR A 155 4.89 -0.87 -3.06
C TYR A 155 5.20 -2.06 -3.94
N GLY A 156 4.87 -1.90 -5.21
CA GLY A 156 5.16 -2.88 -6.23
C GLY A 156 4.64 -2.46 -7.60
N MET A 157 4.86 -3.33 -8.57
CA MET A 157 4.49 -3.10 -9.96
C MET A 157 4.20 -4.42 -10.66
N THR A 158 3.51 -4.35 -11.79
CA THR A 158 3.09 -5.55 -12.56
C THR A 158 4.27 -6.43 -12.93
N GLU A 159 5.41 -5.84 -13.26
CA GLU A 159 6.66 -6.50 -13.63
C GLU A 159 7.27 -7.34 -12.50
N CYS A 160 6.77 -7.19 -11.26
CA CYS A 160 7.24 -7.90 -10.06
C CYS A 160 6.19 -8.83 -9.45
N GLY A 161 5.02 -8.96 -10.04
CA GLY A 161 3.99 -9.92 -9.76
C GLY A 161 3.18 -9.85 -8.45
N PRO A 162 2.85 -8.72 -7.79
CA PRO A 162 3.32 -7.36 -8.00
C PRO A 162 4.26 -6.80 -6.93
N LEU A 163 4.40 -7.43 -5.73
CA LEU A 163 4.92 -6.82 -4.51
C LEU A 163 6.46 -6.76 -4.46
N LEU A 164 6.97 -5.61 -4.09
CA LEU A 164 8.39 -5.36 -3.81
C LEU A 164 8.65 -5.05 -2.34
N THR A 165 7.78 -4.25 -1.71
CA THR A 165 7.96 -3.87 -0.30
C THR A 165 6.68 -3.98 0.50
N TYR A 166 6.87 -4.26 1.79
CA TYR A 166 5.82 -4.34 2.79
C TYR A 166 6.42 -4.22 4.18
N ASP A 167 5.64 -3.77 5.15
CA ASP A 167 5.91 -3.96 6.57
C ASP A 167 4.60 -4.14 7.32
N ASN A 168 4.62 -4.86 8.45
CA ASN A 168 3.45 -5.05 9.28
C ASN A 168 3.01 -3.72 9.90
N TRP A 169 1.71 -3.46 10.01
CA TRP A 169 1.18 -2.21 10.52
C TRP A 169 1.70 -1.80 11.92
N LYS A 170 2.16 -2.77 12.73
CA LYS A 170 2.72 -2.51 14.07
C LYS A 170 4.09 -1.86 14.03
N THR A 171 4.88 -2.19 13.01
CA THR A 171 6.25 -1.72 12.80
C THR A 171 6.35 -0.72 11.65
N PHE A 172 5.29 -0.60 10.85
CA PHE A 172 5.22 0.26 9.68
C PHE A 172 5.63 1.71 9.99
N ARG A 173 6.56 2.24 9.21
CA ARG A 173 7.05 3.62 9.33
C ARG A 173 6.23 4.55 8.43
N GLN A 174 5.78 5.66 9.00
CA GLN A 174 5.01 6.69 8.28
C GLN A 174 5.74 7.17 7.03
N SER A 175 4.97 7.43 5.98
CA SER A 175 5.43 7.87 4.64
C SER A 175 6.39 6.93 3.93
N SER A 176 6.68 5.74 4.50
CA SER A 176 7.41 4.69 3.80
C SER A 176 6.45 3.78 3.03
N CYS A 177 7.03 2.90 2.23
CA CYS A 177 6.32 1.78 1.62
C CYS A 177 6.75 0.44 2.22
N GLY A 178 7.31 0.44 3.44
CA GLY A 178 7.87 -0.75 4.07
C GLY A 178 9.27 -1.07 3.62
N LYS A 179 9.68 -2.31 3.84
CA LYS A 179 10.99 -2.87 3.51
C LYS A 179 10.88 -3.88 2.38
N ALA A 180 11.98 -4.17 1.71
CA ALA A 180 12.03 -5.23 0.71
C ALA A 180 11.47 -6.55 1.28
N VAL A 181 10.55 -7.17 0.55
CA VAL A 181 10.03 -8.48 0.95
C VAL A 181 11.09 -9.57 0.73
N PRO A 182 11.02 -10.71 1.43
CA PRO A 182 11.97 -11.80 1.24
C PRO A 182 12.17 -12.18 -0.24
N ARG A 183 13.42 -12.47 -0.64
CA ARG A 183 13.83 -12.80 -2.01
C ARG A 183 13.76 -11.65 -3.02
N VAL A 184 13.64 -10.41 -2.51
CA VAL A 184 13.73 -9.16 -3.28
C VAL A 184 14.91 -8.35 -2.76
N GLU A 185 15.71 -7.86 -3.66
CA GLU A 185 16.77 -6.89 -3.41
C GLU A 185 16.33 -5.54 -4.01
N LEU A 186 16.53 -4.47 -3.24
CA LEU A 186 16.31 -3.11 -3.71
C LEU A 186 17.60 -2.31 -3.64
N ARG A 187 17.80 -1.44 -4.61
CA ARG A 187 18.91 -0.50 -4.66
C ARG A 187 18.40 0.85 -5.14
N ILE A 188 18.93 1.92 -4.60
CA ILE A 188 18.74 3.27 -5.14
C ILE A 188 19.94 3.60 -6.00
N ASP A 189 19.71 3.97 -7.24
CA ASP A 189 20.76 4.39 -8.17
C ASP A 189 21.17 5.83 -7.87
N SER A 190 21.98 5.98 -6.83
CA SER A 190 22.54 7.26 -6.37
C SER A 190 23.85 7.05 -5.63
N GLY A 191 24.64 8.11 -5.49
CA GLY A 191 25.90 8.09 -4.72
C GLY A 191 25.69 7.99 -3.19
N ASP A 192 24.49 8.32 -2.70
CA ASP A 192 24.08 8.20 -1.30
C ASP A 192 22.58 7.82 -1.23
N PRO A 193 22.29 6.50 -1.15
CA PRO A 193 20.92 5.99 -1.17
C PRO A 193 20.02 6.50 -0.03
N GLN A 194 20.60 7.01 1.04
CA GLN A 194 19.86 7.48 2.21
C GLN A 194 19.42 8.94 2.08
N HIS A 195 20.19 9.77 1.38
CA HIS A 195 19.98 11.21 1.35
C HIS A 195 19.79 11.77 -0.06
N ILE A 196 20.28 11.07 -1.09
CA ILE A 196 20.18 11.50 -2.48
C ILE A 196 19.15 10.63 -3.19
N VAL A 197 18.08 11.26 -3.68
CA VAL A 197 17.04 10.58 -4.45
C VAL A 197 17.61 10.02 -5.74
N GLY A 198 17.38 8.73 -5.99
CA GLY A 198 17.75 8.04 -7.21
C GLY A 198 16.66 7.10 -7.70
N GLU A 199 16.86 6.50 -8.86
CA GLU A 199 15.93 5.49 -9.36
C GLU A 199 15.92 4.25 -8.45
N ILE A 200 14.74 3.73 -8.17
CA ILE A 200 14.55 2.48 -7.45
C ILE A 200 14.81 1.34 -8.42
N LEU A 201 15.80 0.51 -8.11
CA LEU A 201 16.11 -0.71 -8.87
C LEU A 201 15.69 -1.92 -8.05
N ALA A 202 15.10 -2.91 -8.72
CA ALA A 202 14.63 -4.13 -8.09
C ALA A 202 15.24 -5.36 -8.73
N LYS A 203 15.67 -6.33 -7.91
CA LYS A 203 16.18 -7.62 -8.36
C LYS A 203 15.62 -8.74 -7.51
N GLY A 204 15.30 -9.88 -8.11
CA GLY A 204 14.82 -11.02 -7.37
C GLY A 204 13.96 -11.97 -8.20
N ILE A 205 13.54 -13.04 -7.54
CA ILE A 205 12.75 -14.11 -8.19
C ILE A 205 11.36 -13.63 -8.63
N CYS A 206 10.85 -12.54 -8.06
CA CYS A 206 9.57 -11.92 -8.43
C CYS A 206 9.64 -11.12 -9.73
N VAL A 207 10.84 -10.68 -10.17
CA VAL A 207 11.00 -9.87 -11.39
C VAL A 207 10.64 -10.69 -12.62
N MET A 208 9.91 -10.08 -13.54
CA MET A 208 9.52 -10.68 -14.83
C MET A 208 10.74 -11.15 -15.62
N THR A 209 10.53 -12.09 -16.53
CA THR A 209 11.56 -12.50 -17.49
C THR A 209 11.68 -11.55 -18.68
N GLY A 210 10.68 -10.70 -18.88
CA GLY A 210 10.63 -9.71 -19.94
C GLY A 210 9.23 -9.47 -20.48
N TYR A 211 9.11 -8.50 -21.37
CA TYR A 211 7.87 -8.20 -22.10
C TYR A 211 7.69 -9.15 -23.27
N TYR A 212 6.49 -9.71 -23.39
CA TYR A 212 6.17 -10.69 -24.42
C TYR A 212 6.37 -10.12 -25.82
N LYS A 213 7.18 -10.80 -26.64
CA LYS A 213 7.55 -10.41 -28.02
C LYS A 213 8.11 -8.97 -28.14
N ASN A 214 8.69 -8.44 -27.07
CA ASN A 214 9.31 -7.12 -27.08
C ASN A 214 10.68 -7.14 -26.37
N PRO A 215 11.71 -7.68 -27.05
CA PRO A 215 13.06 -7.77 -26.47
C PRO A 215 13.70 -6.40 -26.26
N GLU A 216 13.38 -5.41 -27.10
CA GLU A 216 13.89 -4.06 -26.97
C GLU A 216 13.41 -3.39 -25.68
N ALA A 217 12.10 -3.40 -25.41
CA ALA A 217 11.56 -2.89 -24.15
C ALA A 217 12.06 -3.69 -22.94
N THR A 218 12.29 -5.00 -23.09
CA THR A 218 12.86 -5.84 -22.04
C THR A 218 14.29 -5.40 -21.71
N ALA A 219 15.13 -5.19 -22.72
CA ALA A 219 16.52 -4.74 -22.54
C ALA A 219 16.60 -3.31 -21.98
N ALA A 220 15.62 -2.47 -22.27
CA ALA A 220 15.51 -1.13 -21.69
C ALA A 220 15.06 -1.14 -20.21
N ALA A 221 14.28 -2.15 -19.80
CA ALA A 221 13.74 -2.25 -18.45
C ALA A 221 14.63 -3.08 -17.49
N ILE A 222 15.33 -4.08 -18.01
CA ILE A 222 16.16 -4.99 -17.19
C ILE A 222 17.59 -4.89 -17.71
N ASP A 223 18.52 -4.46 -16.85
CA ASP A 223 19.93 -4.33 -17.19
C ASP A 223 20.64 -5.69 -17.29
N ARG A 224 21.92 -5.68 -17.69
CA ARG A 224 22.74 -6.90 -17.89
C ARG A 224 23.01 -7.66 -16.59
N ASP A 225 22.92 -6.99 -15.45
CA ASP A 225 23.12 -7.57 -14.12
C ASP A 225 21.81 -8.09 -13.52
N GLY A 226 20.68 -7.95 -14.25
CA GLY A 226 19.34 -8.43 -13.87
C GLY A 226 18.58 -7.49 -12.94
N TRP A 227 18.97 -6.21 -12.86
CA TRP A 227 18.19 -5.20 -12.16
C TRP A 227 17.08 -4.63 -13.05
N LEU A 228 15.87 -4.63 -12.52
CA LEU A 228 14.73 -3.96 -13.12
C LEU A 228 14.76 -2.47 -12.77
N HIS A 229 14.77 -1.63 -13.77
CA HIS A 229 14.56 -0.19 -13.67
C HIS A 229 13.08 0.10 -13.50
N THR A 230 12.67 0.50 -12.31
CA THR A 230 11.23 0.66 -12.00
C THR A 230 10.63 1.93 -12.60
N GLY A 231 11.47 2.92 -12.92
CA GLY A 231 11.03 4.25 -13.30
C GLY A 231 10.49 5.10 -12.13
N ASP A 232 10.51 4.56 -10.92
CA ASP A 232 10.13 5.27 -9.70
C ASP A 232 11.38 5.77 -8.97
N MET A 233 11.30 6.95 -8.36
CA MET A 233 12.39 7.62 -7.65
C MET A 233 12.18 7.51 -6.14
N GLY A 234 13.26 7.30 -5.38
CA GLY A 234 13.15 7.16 -3.93
C GLY A 234 14.48 7.21 -3.20
N ILE A 235 14.38 6.96 -1.90
CA ILE A 235 15.51 6.74 -0.97
C ILE A 235 15.22 5.50 -0.11
N ILE A 236 16.26 4.87 0.39
CA ILE A 236 16.17 3.81 1.41
C ILE A 236 16.94 4.28 2.62
N ASP A 237 16.28 4.34 3.79
CA ASP A 237 16.94 4.77 5.02
C ASP A 237 17.86 3.68 5.61
N GLN A 238 18.57 4.03 6.69
CA GLN A 238 19.50 3.14 7.38
C GLN A 238 18.87 1.84 7.93
N ASP A 239 17.54 1.86 8.16
CA ASP A 239 16.78 0.71 8.67
C ASP A 239 16.15 -0.12 7.53
N GLY A 240 16.37 0.27 6.25
CA GLY A 240 15.90 -0.41 5.06
C GLY A 240 14.47 -0.06 4.62
N TYR A 241 13.88 1.01 5.15
CA TYR A 241 12.57 1.49 4.70
C TYR A 241 12.70 2.28 3.41
N LEU A 242 11.85 1.95 2.43
CA LEU A 242 11.74 2.64 1.15
C LEU A 242 10.78 3.83 1.26
N PHE A 243 11.22 4.99 0.78
CA PHE A 243 10.40 6.20 0.63
C PHE A 243 10.37 6.60 -0.84
N ILE A 244 9.20 6.50 -1.46
CA ILE A 244 9.00 6.92 -2.85
C ILE A 244 8.86 8.44 -2.89
N LYS A 245 9.53 9.07 -3.85
CA LYS A 245 9.54 10.51 -4.06
C LYS A 245 8.77 10.96 -5.28
N GLY A 246 8.65 10.11 -6.30
CA GLY A 246 7.92 10.38 -7.52
C GLY A 246 8.33 9.45 -8.65
N ARG A 247 8.07 9.86 -9.88
CA ARG A 247 8.46 9.12 -11.08
C ARG A 247 9.52 9.84 -11.89
N CYS A 248 10.45 9.09 -12.47
CA CYS A 248 11.48 9.64 -13.37
C CYS A 248 10.88 10.53 -14.48
N LYS A 249 9.78 10.07 -15.07
CA LYS A 249 9.11 10.79 -16.18
C LYS A 249 8.36 12.05 -15.75
N ASN A 250 8.00 12.18 -14.47
CA ASN A 250 7.26 13.32 -13.92
C ASN A 250 8.18 14.35 -13.26
N MET A 251 9.46 14.02 -13.11
CA MET A 251 10.45 14.91 -12.52
C MET A 251 10.61 16.20 -13.33
N ILE A 252 10.51 17.34 -12.66
CA ILE A 252 10.71 18.66 -13.25
C ILE A 252 12.05 19.20 -12.76
N LEU A 253 12.90 19.60 -13.69
CA LEU A 253 14.13 20.29 -13.35
C LEU A 253 13.84 21.77 -13.14
N SER A 254 14.07 22.27 -11.93
CA SER A 254 13.91 23.70 -11.63
C SER A 254 15.03 24.54 -12.25
N SER A 255 14.82 25.85 -12.34
CA SER A 255 15.81 26.78 -12.92
C SER A 255 17.15 26.83 -12.18
N ASN A 256 17.20 26.38 -10.92
CA ASN A 256 18.41 26.28 -10.11
C ASN A 256 19.04 24.88 -10.10
N GLY A 257 18.57 23.95 -10.98
CA GLY A 257 19.11 22.61 -11.11
C GLY A 257 18.61 21.59 -10.07
N GLN A 258 17.61 21.94 -9.26
CA GLN A 258 17.01 21.00 -8.30
C GLN A 258 15.92 20.16 -8.97
N ASN A 259 15.87 18.88 -8.63
CA ASN A 259 14.79 18.00 -9.02
C ASN A 259 13.54 18.29 -8.18
N ILE A 260 12.43 18.55 -8.84
CA ILE A 260 11.11 18.72 -8.22
C ILE A 260 10.26 17.53 -8.62
N TYR A 261 9.69 16.87 -7.63
CA TYR A 261 8.75 15.78 -7.81
C TYR A 261 7.33 16.29 -7.52
N PRO A 262 6.45 16.42 -8.54
CA PRO A 262 5.10 16.98 -8.37
C PRO A 262 4.27 16.23 -7.31
N GLU A 263 4.57 14.96 -7.07
CA GLU A 263 3.92 14.12 -6.07
C GLU A 263 4.25 14.53 -4.62
N GLU A 264 5.27 15.36 -4.40
CA GLU A 264 5.65 15.88 -3.07
C GLU A 264 5.01 17.24 -2.75
N ILE A 265 4.41 17.93 -3.74
CA ILE A 265 3.78 19.23 -3.61
C ILE A 265 2.28 19.06 -3.28
#